data_de8207e779287c72788eeb994a8f331d
#
_entry.id   de8207e779287c72788eeb994a8f331d
#
_cell.length_a   1.000
_cell.length_b   1.000
_cell.length_c   1.000
_cell.angle_alpha   90.00
_cell.angle_beta   90.00
_cell.angle_gamma   90.00
#
_symmetry.space_group_name_H-M   'P 1'
#
loop_
_entity.id
_entity.type
_entity.pdbx_description
1 polymer ?
#
loop_
_entity_poly.entity_id
_entity_poly.type
_entity_poly.pdbx_seq_one_letter_code
_entity_poly.pdbx_strand_id
1 'polypeptide(L)'
;INARYGREKFAHQFQTASLVAFVNWTMLPYMSDIWASIQKELLPSISGPRRRLFVDLADPEKRLPADIAGALDLIAQFQSKFDVILGLNEKEAYEIARVLGLDASPRNWEGLAELSIAIQKRVPVETLVVHPTAFALAVSNGKADVVAGPICRKPKITTGAGDHFNSGFCLGKLLGLDNAASVLCGVSTSGHYVRSAESPVVADIVRLMRTWPQA
;
A
#
# COMPACT_ATOMS: atom_id res chain seq x y z
N ILE A 1 18.04 -4.56 -16.18
CA ILE A 1 18.46 -3.41 -15.35
C ILE A 1 19.98 -3.40 -15.24
N ASN A 2 20.60 -4.49 -14.75
CA ASN A 2 22.06 -4.55 -14.52
C ASN A 2 22.89 -4.24 -15.79
N ALA A 3 22.49 -4.76 -16.95
CA ALA A 3 23.22 -4.54 -18.21
C ALA A 3 23.11 -3.11 -18.77
N ARG A 4 22.02 -2.38 -18.48
CA ARG A 4 21.77 -1.04 -19.03
C ARG A 4 22.00 0.09 -18.05
N TYR A 5 21.71 -0.12 -16.77
CA TYR A 5 21.78 0.90 -15.72
C TYR A 5 23.03 0.75 -14.84
N GLY A 6 23.48 -0.49 -14.66
CA GLY A 6 24.59 -0.86 -13.77
C GLY A 6 24.10 -1.27 -12.38
N ARG A 7 24.61 -2.40 -11.89
CA ARG A 7 24.22 -2.98 -10.60
C ARG A 7 24.48 -2.03 -9.43
N GLU A 8 25.65 -1.42 -9.39
CA GLU A 8 26.06 -0.51 -8.31
C GLU A 8 25.17 0.73 -8.24
N LYS A 9 24.87 1.34 -9.38
CA LYS A 9 23.96 2.49 -9.46
C LYS A 9 22.55 2.11 -8.98
N PHE A 10 22.06 0.93 -9.37
CA PHE A 10 20.76 0.45 -8.96
C PHE A 10 20.71 0.16 -7.45
N ALA A 11 21.73 -0.51 -6.92
CA ALA A 11 21.87 -0.74 -5.48
C ALA A 11 21.93 0.59 -4.69
N HIS A 12 22.65 1.58 -5.22
CA HIS A 12 22.72 2.91 -4.61
C HIS A 12 21.35 3.58 -4.52
N GLN A 13 20.48 3.47 -5.54
CA GLN A 13 19.13 4.01 -5.48
C GLN A 13 18.31 3.36 -4.34
N PHE A 14 18.41 2.05 -4.16
CA PHE A 14 17.76 1.36 -3.03
C PHE A 14 18.33 1.79 -1.68
N GLN A 15 19.61 2.11 -1.62
CA GLN A 15 20.26 2.56 -0.39
C GLN A 15 19.95 4.00 -0.02
N THR A 16 19.65 4.86 -0.97
CA THR A 16 19.47 6.30 -0.74
C THR A 16 18.02 6.75 -0.75
N ALA A 17 17.13 6.00 -1.43
CA ALA A 17 15.72 6.34 -1.47
C ALA A 17 15.07 6.22 -0.09
N SER A 18 14.34 7.23 0.35
CA SER A 18 13.54 7.19 1.59
C SER A 18 12.33 6.27 1.47
N LEU A 19 11.81 6.10 0.26
CA LEU A 19 10.73 5.19 -0.11
C LEU A 19 11.04 4.55 -1.46
N VAL A 20 10.89 3.24 -1.52
CA VAL A 20 10.82 2.46 -2.78
C VAL A 20 9.38 2.04 -2.99
N ALA A 21 8.85 2.14 -4.19
CA ALA A 21 7.49 1.69 -4.48
C ALA A 21 7.50 0.69 -5.65
N PHE A 22 6.87 -0.45 -5.42
CA PHE A 22 6.54 -1.43 -6.44
C PHE A 22 5.04 -1.41 -6.65
N VAL A 23 4.63 -0.91 -7.80
CA VAL A 23 3.22 -0.79 -8.17
C VAL A 23 2.94 -1.62 -9.42
N ASN A 24 1.66 -2.03 -9.58
CA ASN A 24 1.19 -2.69 -10.79
C ASN A 24 1.84 -4.07 -11.09
N TRP A 25 2.05 -4.89 -10.03
CA TRP A 25 2.58 -6.25 -10.16
C TRP A 25 1.79 -7.09 -11.17
N THR A 26 0.47 -6.99 -11.12
CA THR A 26 -0.43 -7.82 -11.93
C THR A 26 -0.19 -7.66 -13.43
N MET A 27 0.09 -6.44 -13.90
CA MET A 27 0.27 -6.15 -15.33
C MET A 27 1.71 -6.32 -15.82
N LEU A 28 2.65 -6.60 -14.92
CA LEU A 28 4.07 -6.78 -15.24
C LEU A 28 4.46 -8.26 -15.07
N PRO A 29 4.48 -9.05 -16.17
CA PRO A 29 4.62 -10.52 -16.11
C PRO A 29 5.85 -11.00 -15.34
N TYR A 30 6.96 -10.27 -15.40
CA TYR A 30 8.24 -10.64 -14.78
C TYR A 30 8.50 -9.94 -13.44
N MET A 31 7.50 -9.30 -12.82
CA MET A 31 7.73 -8.54 -11.60
C MET A 31 8.19 -9.44 -10.43
N SER A 32 7.63 -10.63 -10.29
CA SER A 32 8.08 -11.61 -9.27
C SER A 32 9.53 -12.02 -9.49
N ASP A 33 9.97 -12.24 -10.73
CA ASP A 33 11.37 -12.56 -11.04
C ASP A 33 12.29 -11.39 -10.73
N ILE A 34 11.85 -10.15 -11.00
CA ILE A 34 12.58 -8.92 -10.65
C ILE A 34 12.73 -8.84 -9.12
N TRP A 35 11.66 -9.07 -8.36
CA TRP A 35 11.71 -9.05 -6.90
C TRP A 35 12.65 -10.12 -6.35
N ALA A 36 12.56 -11.35 -6.84
CA ALA A 36 13.45 -12.43 -6.46
C ALA A 36 14.93 -12.10 -6.77
N SER A 37 15.21 -11.51 -7.94
CA SER A 37 16.56 -11.06 -8.30
C SER A 37 17.06 -9.93 -7.38
N ILE A 38 16.21 -8.96 -7.05
CA ILE A 38 16.55 -7.88 -6.11
C ILE A 38 16.89 -8.49 -4.74
N GLN A 39 16.08 -9.42 -4.23
CA GLN A 39 16.31 -10.07 -2.95
C GLN A 39 17.63 -10.86 -2.93
N LYS A 40 17.90 -11.60 -3.98
CA LYS A 40 19.12 -12.41 -4.09
C LYS A 40 20.37 -11.57 -4.29
N GLU A 41 20.30 -10.54 -5.12
CA GLU A 41 21.47 -9.85 -5.61
C GLU A 41 21.76 -8.51 -4.93
N LEU A 42 20.71 -7.78 -4.50
CA LEU A 42 20.85 -6.44 -3.95
C LEU A 42 20.65 -6.39 -2.43
N LEU A 43 19.65 -7.07 -1.88
CA LEU A 43 19.35 -7.01 -0.45
C LEU A 43 20.54 -7.35 0.45
N PRO A 44 21.42 -8.33 0.14
CA PRO A 44 22.58 -8.61 0.96
C PRO A 44 23.55 -7.42 1.13
N SER A 45 23.62 -6.53 0.13
CA SER A 45 24.49 -5.35 0.15
C SER A 45 23.84 -4.10 0.77
N ILE A 46 22.52 -4.14 1.01
CA ILE A 46 21.79 -3.01 1.64
C ILE A 46 22.10 -2.98 3.13
N SER A 47 22.63 -1.84 3.58
CA SER A 47 23.00 -1.57 4.96
C SER A 47 22.41 -0.23 5.45
N GLY A 48 22.60 0.06 6.75
CA GLY A 48 22.11 1.31 7.36
C GLY A 48 20.66 1.22 7.85
N PRO A 49 20.00 2.35 8.11
CA PRO A 49 18.67 2.38 8.67
C PRO A 49 17.64 1.79 7.69
N ARG A 50 16.63 1.14 8.25
CA ARG A 50 15.50 0.60 7.46
C ARG A 50 14.80 1.75 6.74
N ARG A 51 14.42 1.49 5.52
CA ARG A 51 13.67 2.42 4.66
C ARG A 51 12.30 1.83 4.36
N ARG A 52 11.41 2.62 3.84
CA ARG A 52 10.07 2.16 3.50
C ARG A 52 10.04 1.54 2.11
N LEU A 53 9.30 0.45 1.99
CA LEU A 53 8.97 -0.17 0.71
C LEU A 53 7.47 -0.31 0.61
N PHE A 54 6.86 0.37 -0.34
CA PHE A 54 5.43 0.28 -0.62
C PHE A 54 5.17 -0.67 -1.78
N VAL A 55 4.15 -1.52 -1.64
CA VAL A 55 3.74 -2.46 -2.68
C VAL A 55 2.24 -2.34 -2.93
N ASP A 56 1.86 -2.22 -4.20
CA ASP A 56 0.48 -2.32 -4.71
C ASP A 56 0.44 -3.37 -5.82
N LEU A 57 -0.45 -4.35 -5.69
CA LEU A 57 -0.55 -5.46 -6.65
C LEU A 57 -1.33 -5.08 -7.91
N ALA A 58 -2.28 -4.18 -7.81
CA ALA A 58 -3.16 -3.71 -8.88
C ALA A 58 -4.00 -4.84 -9.53
N ASP A 59 -5.14 -5.18 -8.92
CA ASP A 59 -6.09 -6.17 -9.41
C ASP A 59 -5.52 -7.62 -9.48
N PRO A 60 -5.07 -8.22 -8.37
CA PRO A 60 -4.38 -9.51 -8.35
C PRO A 60 -5.24 -10.67 -8.88
N GLU A 61 -6.56 -10.57 -8.87
CA GLU A 61 -7.47 -11.62 -9.39
C GLU A 61 -7.21 -12.03 -10.85
N LYS A 62 -6.48 -11.20 -11.61
CA LYS A 62 -6.08 -11.50 -13.00
C LYS A 62 -4.92 -12.48 -13.08
N ARG A 63 -4.35 -12.86 -11.96
CA ARG A 63 -3.27 -13.86 -11.82
C ARG A 63 -3.79 -15.14 -11.19
N LEU A 64 -3.03 -16.22 -11.33
CA LEU A 64 -3.37 -17.47 -10.67
C LEU A 64 -3.18 -17.34 -9.14
N PRO A 65 -3.99 -18.05 -8.33
CA PRO A 65 -3.83 -18.04 -6.87
C PRO A 65 -2.42 -18.40 -6.40
N ALA A 66 -1.73 -19.32 -7.09
CA ALA A 66 -0.35 -19.68 -6.78
C ALA A 66 0.64 -18.54 -7.03
N ASP A 67 0.42 -17.73 -8.10
CA ASP A 67 1.25 -16.56 -8.39
C ASP A 67 1.06 -15.49 -7.31
N ILE A 68 -0.20 -15.28 -6.87
CA ILE A 68 -0.52 -14.34 -5.80
C ILE A 68 0.17 -14.78 -4.49
N ALA A 69 0.03 -16.06 -4.12
CA ALA A 69 0.69 -16.59 -2.92
C ALA A 69 2.21 -16.40 -2.97
N GLY A 70 2.84 -16.74 -4.11
CA GLY A 70 4.29 -16.53 -4.30
C GLY A 70 4.70 -15.06 -4.25
N ALA A 71 3.87 -14.15 -4.78
CA ALA A 71 4.13 -12.70 -4.69
C ALA A 71 4.05 -12.20 -3.24
N LEU A 72 3.08 -12.68 -2.45
CA LEU A 72 2.96 -12.34 -1.03
C LEU A 72 4.15 -12.83 -0.22
N ASP A 73 4.67 -14.03 -0.50
CA ASP A 73 5.88 -14.55 0.11
C ASP A 73 7.11 -13.68 -0.22
N LEU A 74 7.24 -13.25 -1.47
CA LEU A 74 8.32 -12.33 -1.87
C LEU A 74 8.18 -10.97 -1.18
N ILE A 75 6.97 -10.43 -1.07
CA ILE A 75 6.71 -9.17 -0.36
C ILE A 75 7.14 -9.30 1.11
N ALA A 76 6.75 -10.37 1.78
CA ALA A 76 7.11 -10.61 3.18
C ALA A 76 8.63 -10.71 3.39
N GLN A 77 9.38 -11.27 2.45
CA GLN A 77 10.84 -11.37 2.54
C GLN A 77 11.56 -10.01 2.51
N PHE A 78 10.99 -8.99 1.84
CA PHE A 78 11.53 -7.63 1.87
C PHE A 78 11.52 -7.03 3.29
N GLN A 79 10.65 -7.52 4.19
CA GLN A 79 10.58 -7.06 5.59
C GLN A 79 11.90 -7.26 6.33
N SER A 80 12.80 -8.11 5.85
CA SER A 80 14.15 -8.29 6.43
C SER A 80 15.02 -7.04 6.34
N LYS A 81 14.78 -6.15 5.36
CA LYS A 81 15.60 -4.95 5.08
C LYS A 81 14.81 -3.64 5.01
N PHE A 82 13.50 -3.71 4.84
CA PHE A 82 12.61 -2.56 4.68
C PHE A 82 11.47 -2.61 5.70
N ASP A 83 10.88 -1.47 6.00
CA ASP A 83 9.58 -1.36 6.61
C ASP A 83 8.54 -1.46 5.49
N VAL A 84 8.06 -2.68 5.26
CA VAL A 84 7.18 -2.99 4.12
C VAL A 84 5.77 -2.53 4.41
N ILE A 85 5.19 -1.81 3.45
CA ILE A 85 3.79 -1.39 3.43
C ILE A 85 3.11 -2.10 2.27
N LEU A 86 2.11 -2.93 2.55
CA LEU A 86 1.26 -3.55 1.54
C LEU A 86 -0.05 -2.77 1.46
N GLY A 87 -0.30 -2.14 0.31
CA GLY A 87 -1.52 -1.40 0.01
C GLY A 87 -2.51 -2.28 -0.75
N LEU A 88 -3.78 -2.27 -0.31
CA LEU A 88 -4.88 -3.02 -0.92
C LEU A 88 -6.13 -2.16 -0.99
N ASN A 89 -6.92 -2.31 -2.04
CA ASN A 89 -8.32 -1.90 -1.98
C ASN A 89 -9.17 -2.97 -1.27
N GLU A 90 -10.45 -2.67 -1.00
CA GLU A 90 -11.36 -3.60 -0.31
C GLU A 90 -11.49 -4.93 -1.03
N LYS A 91 -11.66 -4.91 -2.36
CA LYS A 91 -11.81 -6.11 -3.19
C LYS A 91 -10.56 -6.99 -3.11
N GLU A 92 -9.38 -6.39 -3.25
CA GLU A 92 -8.09 -7.07 -3.17
C GLU A 92 -7.86 -7.71 -1.79
N ALA A 93 -8.28 -7.06 -0.70
CA ALA A 93 -8.18 -7.64 0.63
C ALA A 93 -8.97 -8.95 0.74
N TYR A 94 -10.20 -9.01 0.21
CA TYR A 94 -10.99 -10.25 0.20
C TYR A 94 -10.42 -11.30 -0.77
N GLU A 95 -9.84 -10.90 -1.88
CA GLU A 95 -9.19 -11.83 -2.83
C GLU A 95 -7.95 -12.48 -2.20
N ILE A 96 -7.10 -11.68 -1.58
CA ILE A 96 -5.92 -12.18 -0.87
C ILE A 96 -6.32 -13.08 0.30
N ALA A 97 -7.35 -12.71 1.07
CA ALA A 97 -7.87 -13.55 2.14
C ALA A 97 -8.27 -14.94 1.62
N ARG A 98 -8.98 -15.00 0.49
CA ARG A 98 -9.35 -16.27 -0.15
C ARG A 98 -8.13 -17.10 -0.57
N VAL A 99 -7.11 -16.47 -1.16
CA VAL A 99 -5.85 -17.14 -1.55
C VAL A 99 -5.12 -17.70 -0.33
N LEU A 100 -5.17 -16.99 0.79
CA LEU A 100 -4.54 -17.38 2.05
C LEU A 100 -5.37 -18.40 2.86
N GLY A 101 -6.56 -18.78 2.38
CA GLY A 101 -7.47 -19.69 3.08
C GLY A 101 -8.02 -19.10 4.38
N LEU A 102 -8.22 -17.79 4.43
CA LEU A 102 -8.85 -17.10 5.55
C LEU A 102 -10.37 -17.08 5.38
N ASP A 103 -11.10 -17.20 6.50
CA ASP A 103 -12.55 -17.15 6.50
C ASP A 103 -13.06 -15.77 6.05
N ALA A 104 -14.21 -15.77 5.37
CA ALA A 104 -14.86 -14.54 4.97
C ALA A 104 -15.39 -13.78 6.22
N SER A 105 -14.92 -12.55 6.37
CA SER A 105 -15.42 -11.65 7.40
C SER A 105 -16.63 -10.83 6.90
N PRO A 106 -17.48 -10.30 7.81
CA PRO A 106 -18.54 -9.38 7.43
C PRO A 106 -18.02 -8.19 6.62
N ARG A 107 -18.81 -7.74 5.63
CA ARG A 107 -18.44 -6.58 4.79
C ARG A 107 -18.81 -5.25 5.46
N ASN A 108 -18.26 -5.03 6.66
CA ASN A 108 -18.32 -3.78 7.40
C ASN A 108 -16.90 -3.42 7.89
N TRP A 109 -16.77 -2.29 8.54
CA TRP A 109 -15.44 -1.82 8.94
C TRP A 109 -14.78 -2.73 10.00
N GLU A 110 -15.56 -3.30 10.92
CA GLU A 110 -15.08 -4.22 11.96
C GLU A 110 -14.55 -5.52 11.32
N GLY A 111 -15.36 -6.14 10.47
CA GLY A 111 -14.99 -7.37 9.80
C GLY A 111 -13.77 -7.17 8.87
N LEU A 112 -13.67 -6.04 8.17
CA LEU A 112 -12.51 -5.74 7.35
C LEU A 112 -11.25 -5.49 8.19
N ALA A 113 -11.39 -4.89 9.38
CA ALA A 113 -10.28 -4.70 10.31
C ALA A 113 -9.76 -6.05 10.82
N GLU A 114 -10.66 -6.96 11.24
CA GLU A 114 -10.30 -8.33 11.67
C GLU A 114 -9.64 -9.11 10.53
N LEU A 115 -10.19 -9.05 9.33
CA LEU A 115 -9.62 -9.69 8.14
C LEU A 115 -8.22 -9.16 7.84
N SER A 116 -8.02 -7.85 7.91
CA SER A 116 -6.74 -7.20 7.66
C SER A 116 -5.68 -7.61 8.69
N ILE A 117 -6.07 -7.75 9.96
CA ILE A 117 -5.20 -8.30 11.01
C ILE A 117 -4.81 -9.74 10.68
N ALA A 118 -5.77 -10.57 10.24
CA ALA A 118 -5.50 -11.95 9.87
C ALA A 118 -4.57 -12.03 8.63
N ILE A 119 -4.77 -11.16 7.62
CA ILE A 119 -3.88 -11.08 6.46
C ILE A 119 -2.47 -10.69 6.90
N GLN A 120 -2.29 -9.62 7.71
CA GLN A 120 -0.97 -9.19 8.18
C GLN A 120 -0.25 -10.28 8.97
N LYS A 121 -0.97 -11.09 9.73
CA LYS A 121 -0.40 -12.23 10.45
C LYS A 121 0.14 -13.33 9.51
N ARG A 122 -0.49 -13.51 8.35
CA ARG A 122 -0.07 -14.50 7.34
C ARG A 122 1.00 -13.94 6.40
N VAL A 123 0.97 -12.65 6.14
CA VAL A 123 1.94 -11.92 5.32
C VAL A 123 2.64 -10.90 6.22
N PRO A 124 3.73 -11.27 6.89
CA PRO A 124 4.36 -10.44 7.92
C PRO A 124 5.06 -9.22 7.33
N VAL A 125 4.30 -8.15 7.13
CA VAL A 125 4.76 -6.82 6.72
C VAL A 125 4.61 -5.84 7.88
N GLU A 126 5.38 -4.75 7.89
CA GLU A 126 5.29 -3.71 8.93
C GLU A 126 3.89 -3.10 8.99
N THR A 127 3.34 -2.77 7.83
CA THR A 127 2.01 -2.16 7.73
C THR A 127 1.22 -2.78 6.59
N LEU A 128 -0.01 -3.21 6.87
CA LEU A 128 -1.03 -3.49 5.86
C LEU A 128 -2.00 -2.32 5.84
N VAL A 129 -2.23 -1.68 4.69
CA VAL A 129 -3.22 -0.61 4.56
C VAL A 129 -4.31 -1.02 3.58
N VAL A 130 -5.58 -0.82 3.97
CA VAL A 130 -6.74 -1.16 3.13
C VAL A 130 -7.64 0.08 3.02
N HIS A 131 -8.05 0.41 1.78
CA HIS A 131 -8.78 1.63 1.49
C HIS A 131 -10.11 1.39 0.74
N PRO A 132 -11.19 1.04 1.45
CA PRO A 132 -12.55 1.15 0.93
C PRO A 132 -12.93 2.60 0.58
N THR A 133 -14.13 2.78 0.00
CA THR A 133 -14.60 4.12 -0.39
C THR A 133 -15.00 4.99 0.80
N ALA A 134 -15.61 4.39 1.85
CA ALA A 134 -16.20 5.12 2.97
C ALA A 134 -15.23 5.36 4.14
N PHE A 135 -14.19 4.59 4.24
CA PHE A 135 -13.18 4.64 5.28
C PHE A 135 -11.86 4.07 4.75
N ALA A 136 -10.83 4.12 5.54
CA ALA A 136 -9.62 3.34 5.30
C ALA A 136 -9.04 2.91 6.65
N LEU A 137 -8.20 1.90 6.63
CA LEU A 137 -7.55 1.39 7.84
C LEU A 137 -6.10 0.99 7.56
N ALA A 138 -5.28 1.04 8.59
CA ALA A 138 -3.93 0.49 8.56
C ALA A 138 -3.71 -0.42 9.77
N VAL A 139 -3.08 -1.56 9.52
CA VAL A 139 -2.77 -2.56 10.53
C VAL A 139 -1.26 -2.62 10.74
N SER A 140 -0.82 -2.52 11.98
CA SER A 140 0.56 -2.78 12.41
C SER A 140 0.52 -3.46 13.77
N ASN A 141 1.39 -4.44 13.98
CA ASN A 141 1.50 -5.17 15.25
C ASN A 141 0.16 -5.73 15.77
N GLY A 142 -0.70 -6.20 14.86
CA GLY A 142 -2.01 -6.78 15.20
C GLY A 142 -3.07 -5.78 15.65
N LYS A 143 -2.84 -4.48 15.50
CA LYS A 143 -3.79 -3.41 15.79
C LYS A 143 -4.21 -2.69 14.51
N ALA A 144 -5.51 -2.50 14.32
CA ALA A 144 -6.09 -1.71 13.24
C ALA A 144 -6.41 -0.29 13.72
N ASP A 145 -5.94 0.71 12.99
CA ASP A 145 -6.34 2.10 13.12
C ASP A 145 -7.24 2.45 11.93
N VAL A 146 -8.50 2.83 12.21
CA VAL A 146 -9.54 3.07 11.21
C VAL A 146 -9.87 4.56 11.15
N VAL A 147 -9.99 5.12 9.96
CA VAL A 147 -10.34 6.54 9.74
C VAL A 147 -11.45 6.63 8.70
N ALA A 148 -12.52 7.33 9.03
CA ALA A 148 -13.61 7.62 8.09
C ALA A 148 -13.11 8.49 6.93
N GLY A 149 -13.52 8.16 5.70
CA GLY A 149 -13.20 8.95 4.51
C GLY A 149 -14.16 10.13 4.31
N PRO A 150 -13.73 11.18 3.59
CA PRO A 150 -14.60 12.27 3.18
C PRO A 150 -15.47 11.83 2.00
N ILE A 151 -16.60 11.16 2.27
CA ILE A 151 -17.47 10.59 1.24
C ILE A 151 -17.84 11.63 0.18
N CYS A 152 -17.66 11.28 -1.10
CA CYS A 152 -18.07 12.08 -2.23
C CYS A 152 -19.15 11.37 -3.03
N ARG A 153 -20.42 11.82 -2.92
CA ARG A 153 -21.56 11.16 -3.59
C ARG A 153 -21.57 11.37 -5.12
N LYS A 154 -20.90 12.41 -5.61
CA LYS A 154 -20.82 12.74 -7.05
C LYS A 154 -19.36 13.03 -7.41
N PRO A 155 -18.51 12.00 -7.50
CA PRO A 155 -17.12 12.18 -7.87
C PRO A 155 -17.01 12.63 -9.34
N LYS A 156 -16.08 13.55 -9.61
CA LYS A 156 -15.72 13.93 -10.98
C LYS A 156 -14.91 12.83 -11.66
N ILE A 157 -14.13 12.09 -10.88
CA ILE A 157 -13.28 11.00 -11.33
C ILE A 157 -13.11 9.98 -10.21
N THR A 158 -13.00 8.68 -10.54
CA THR A 158 -12.71 7.61 -9.59
C THR A 158 -11.43 6.84 -9.95
N THR A 159 -11.09 6.78 -11.25
CA THR A 159 -9.85 6.15 -11.70
C THR A 159 -8.65 6.90 -11.14
N GLY A 160 -7.72 6.20 -10.50
CA GLY A 160 -6.56 6.80 -9.83
C GLY A 160 -6.82 7.27 -8.39
N ALA A 161 -8.04 7.10 -7.86
CA ALA A 161 -8.32 7.44 -6.46
C ALA A 161 -7.49 6.61 -5.47
N GLY A 162 -7.26 5.32 -5.77
CA GLY A 162 -6.38 4.45 -5.01
C GLY A 162 -4.93 4.93 -5.03
N ASP A 163 -4.41 5.30 -6.20
CA ASP A 163 -3.04 5.83 -6.33
C ASP A 163 -2.84 7.10 -5.51
N HIS A 164 -3.86 7.98 -5.49
CA HIS A 164 -3.84 9.19 -4.68
C HIS A 164 -3.92 8.87 -3.18
N PHE A 165 -4.73 7.88 -2.78
CA PHE A 165 -4.73 7.40 -1.40
C PHE A 165 -3.35 6.88 -1.01
N ASN A 166 -2.77 6.00 -1.81
CA ASN A 166 -1.45 5.39 -1.57
C ASN A 166 -0.36 6.46 -1.45
N SER A 167 -0.39 7.47 -2.31
CA SER A 167 0.56 8.59 -2.28
C SER A 167 0.44 9.40 -1.00
N GLY A 168 -0.79 9.75 -0.57
CA GLY A 168 -1.04 10.48 0.67
C GLY A 168 -0.66 9.67 1.91
N PHE A 169 -0.98 8.38 1.94
CA PHE A 169 -0.58 7.47 3.01
C PHE A 169 0.95 7.39 3.14
N CYS A 170 1.64 7.16 2.02
CA CYS A 170 3.10 7.11 1.99
C CYS A 170 3.74 8.44 2.41
N LEU A 171 3.16 9.58 2.03
CA LEU A 171 3.61 10.89 2.52
C LEU A 171 3.53 10.97 4.04
N GLY A 172 2.41 10.55 4.65
CA GLY A 172 2.26 10.49 6.10
C GLY A 172 3.34 9.63 6.76
N LYS A 173 3.58 8.44 6.22
CA LYS A 173 4.64 7.55 6.71
C LYS A 173 6.03 8.15 6.55
N LEU A 174 6.33 8.86 5.46
CA LEU A 174 7.61 9.57 5.26
C LEU A 174 7.83 10.71 6.25
N LEU A 175 6.74 11.39 6.65
CA LEU A 175 6.77 12.42 7.70
C LEU A 175 6.87 11.85 9.12
N GLY A 176 6.89 10.52 9.27
CA GLY A 176 6.97 9.86 10.58
C GLY A 176 5.65 9.85 11.36
N LEU A 177 4.53 10.08 10.71
CA LEU A 177 3.20 10.03 11.33
C LEU A 177 2.82 8.59 11.68
N ASP A 178 1.98 8.43 12.70
CA ASP A 178 1.36 7.14 13.04
C ASP A 178 0.41 6.64 11.95
N ASN A 179 -0.15 5.46 12.13
CA ASN A 179 -1.05 4.87 11.14
C ASN A 179 -2.31 5.69 10.94
N ALA A 180 -2.96 6.14 12.02
CA ALA A 180 -4.21 6.90 11.92
C ALA A 180 -4.01 8.21 11.17
N ALA A 181 -2.96 8.98 11.49
CA ALA A 181 -2.63 10.22 10.80
C ALA A 181 -2.19 9.98 9.34
N SER A 182 -1.47 8.88 9.07
CA SER A 182 -1.09 8.51 7.68
C SER A 182 -2.31 8.11 6.86
N VAL A 183 -3.26 7.35 7.43
CA VAL A 183 -4.55 7.03 6.79
C VAL A 183 -5.35 8.31 6.52
N LEU A 184 -5.38 9.26 7.48
CA LEU A 184 -6.04 10.56 7.29
C LEU A 184 -5.42 11.34 6.11
N CYS A 185 -4.10 11.33 5.95
CA CYS A 185 -3.44 11.89 4.76
C CYS A 185 -3.91 11.19 3.49
N GLY A 186 -3.99 9.86 3.48
CA GLY A 186 -4.45 9.08 2.34
C GLY A 186 -5.87 9.40 1.92
N VAL A 187 -6.83 9.33 2.85
CA VAL A 187 -8.25 9.64 2.55
C VAL A 187 -8.46 11.08 2.15
N SER A 188 -7.66 12.01 2.68
CA SER A 188 -7.73 13.43 2.30
C SER A 188 -7.20 13.67 0.89
N THR A 189 -6.09 13.01 0.53
CA THR A 189 -5.49 13.10 -0.81
C THR A 189 -6.45 12.55 -1.87
N SER A 190 -6.96 11.34 -1.67
CA SER A 190 -7.97 10.73 -2.53
C SER A 190 -9.26 11.53 -2.55
N GLY A 191 -9.72 11.99 -1.39
CA GLY A 191 -10.95 12.80 -1.26
C GLY A 191 -10.89 14.13 -1.99
N HIS A 192 -9.74 14.80 -2.04
CA HIS A 192 -9.53 15.99 -2.87
C HIS A 192 -9.60 15.60 -4.35
N TYR A 193 -8.83 14.57 -4.75
CA TYR A 193 -8.74 14.15 -6.14
C TYR A 193 -10.10 13.82 -6.76
N VAL A 194 -10.91 13.02 -6.09
CA VAL A 194 -12.23 12.62 -6.65
C VAL A 194 -13.20 13.79 -6.78
N ARG A 195 -12.99 14.89 -6.04
CA ARG A 195 -13.81 16.13 -6.10
C ARG A 195 -13.32 17.11 -7.16
N SER A 196 -12.01 17.24 -7.32
CA SER A 196 -11.40 18.24 -8.21
C SER A 196 -11.05 17.67 -9.60
N ALA A 197 -10.73 16.38 -9.71
CA ALA A 197 -10.04 15.72 -10.80
C ALA A 197 -8.59 16.23 -10.98
N GLU A 198 -8.01 16.82 -9.95
CA GLU A 198 -6.64 17.34 -9.92
C GLU A 198 -5.87 16.72 -8.76
N SER A 199 -4.58 16.40 -9.00
CA SER A 199 -3.70 15.92 -7.93
C SER A 199 -3.46 17.06 -6.92
N PRO A 200 -3.69 16.82 -5.60
CA PRO A 200 -3.52 17.85 -4.60
C PRO A 200 -2.06 18.17 -4.32
N VAL A 201 -1.81 19.43 -3.95
CA VAL A 201 -0.62 19.81 -3.19
C VAL A 201 -0.91 19.73 -1.69
N VAL A 202 0.12 19.79 -0.86
CA VAL A 202 -0.04 19.69 0.62
C VAL A 202 -1.06 20.68 1.18
N ALA A 203 -1.10 21.92 0.64
CA ALA A 203 -2.06 22.93 1.05
C ALA A 203 -3.52 22.53 0.82
N ASP A 204 -3.80 21.79 -0.25
CA ASP A 204 -5.14 21.29 -0.57
C ASP A 204 -5.56 20.20 0.40
N ILE A 205 -4.63 19.29 0.74
CA ILE A 205 -4.86 18.23 1.72
C ILE A 205 -5.19 18.85 3.08
N VAL A 206 -4.38 19.81 3.54
CA VAL A 206 -4.61 20.53 4.80
C VAL A 206 -5.93 21.27 4.78
N ARG A 207 -6.28 21.92 3.66
CA ARG A 207 -7.58 22.61 3.51
C ARG A 207 -8.73 21.63 3.65
N LEU A 208 -8.68 20.48 2.97
CA LEU A 208 -9.73 19.45 3.06
C LEU A 208 -9.88 18.93 4.51
N MET A 209 -8.78 18.69 5.20
CA MET A 209 -8.81 18.27 6.60
C MET A 209 -9.48 19.28 7.52
N ARG A 210 -9.25 20.60 7.28
CA ARG A 210 -9.86 21.68 8.07
C ARG A 210 -11.33 21.90 7.78
N THR A 211 -11.76 21.63 6.57
CA THR A 211 -13.14 21.85 6.09
C THR A 211 -13.87 20.53 5.88
N TRP A 212 -13.54 19.49 6.65
CA TRP A 212 -14.00 18.11 6.43
C TRP A 212 -15.44 18.05 5.91
N PRO A 213 -15.68 17.52 4.71
CA PRO A 213 -17.00 17.50 4.12
C PRO A 213 -17.95 16.62 4.94
N GLN A 214 -19.10 17.15 5.27
CA GLN A 214 -20.19 16.36 5.85
C GLN A 214 -20.74 15.40 4.79
N ALA A 215 -21.13 14.19 5.19
CA ALA A 215 -21.65 13.14 4.30
C ALA A 215 -23.04 13.50 3.73
#